data_8300717e79644286315ff72784b5a1e2
#
_entry.id   8300717e79644286315ff72784b5a1e2
#
_cell.length_a   1.000
_cell.length_b   1.000
_cell.length_c   1.000
_cell.angle_alpha   90.00
_cell.angle_beta   90.00
_cell.angle_gamma   90.00
#
_symmetry.space_group_name_H-M   'P 1'
#
loop_
_entity.id
_entity.type
_entity.pdbx_description
1 polymer ?
#
loop_
_entity_poly.entity_id
_entity_poly.type
_entity_poly.pdbx_seq_one_letter_code
_entity_poly.pdbx_strand_id
1 'polypeptide(L)'
;MSSPTAIVYHSVIPENNKALYGEFEVVDFICQFPNRKMNLNSVRLEGLVVPKSNTGDDLTDEICQMDKLVGAHCLFESIQTFVNGQSVDMINNYPRMVKMLTACSENQADMNNANNVCELKASCNEVAAELLRKEKIPAQHAVNVNREIDFSIKPMIAVNQCYSSRRALSSSQVSEVRFSITINRNNSILFGNDVVDGYTMQVRDLRLTFTSYPDDGITNEPILMKKRMMLKQSFESTTAQLNFNYPMEANKIYGSFLIQADENQPDKNNQALNKPSNVERLSFFWNNSTNEYVSYQLRSDSEIIERAIDAVGDTGRNEASIANINNNNGYVIGLNLGEYIDMMNTKLSVVLESAQTAPMLLYMSCEGILTL
;
A
#
# COMPACT_ATOMS: atom_id res chain seq x y z
N MET A 1 38.49 12.75 -19.75
CA MET A 1 37.54 13.53 -18.90
C MET A 1 36.21 12.82 -19.03
N SER A 2 35.79 12.13 -17.98
CA SER A 2 34.43 11.54 -17.95
C SER A 2 33.45 12.72 -17.90
N SER A 3 32.59 12.82 -18.90
CA SER A 3 31.45 13.78 -18.83
C SER A 3 30.69 13.55 -17.54
N PRO A 4 30.30 14.60 -16.81
CA PRO A 4 29.54 14.42 -15.58
C PRO A 4 28.26 13.65 -15.93
N THR A 5 28.03 12.58 -15.21
CA THR A 5 26.82 11.76 -15.29
C THR A 5 25.61 12.62 -14.88
N ALA A 6 25.07 13.37 -15.83
CA ALA A 6 23.94 14.24 -15.55
C ALA A 6 22.70 13.40 -15.24
N ILE A 7 22.24 13.48 -14.00
CA ILE A 7 20.91 12.97 -13.59
C ILE A 7 19.87 13.87 -14.26
N VAL A 8 18.88 13.26 -14.89
CA VAL A 8 17.72 13.98 -15.44
C VAL A 8 16.49 13.60 -14.64
N TYR A 9 15.73 14.62 -14.25
CA TYR A 9 14.42 14.48 -13.62
C TYR A 9 13.36 14.48 -14.72
N HIS A 10 12.52 13.45 -14.72
CA HIS A 10 11.40 13.32 -15.64
C HIS A 10 10.10 13.61 -14.88
N SER A 11 9.20 14.31 -15.53
CA SER A 11 7.82 14.50 -15.09
C SER A 11 6.92 14.06 -16.22
N VAL A 12 6.10 13.05 -15.96
CA VAL A 12 5.19 12.42 -16.92
C VAL A 12 3.79 12.76 -16.52
N ILE A 13 3.03 13.32 -17.46
CA ILE A 13 1.59 13.54 -17.31
C ILE A 13 0.83 12.27 -17.73
N PRO A 14 -0.38 12.03 -17.20
CA PRO A 14 -1.20 10.90 -17.62
C PRO A 14 -1.54 10.92 -19.11
N GLU A 15 -1.62 9.75 -19.74
CA GLU A 15 -2.08 9.62 -21.12
C GLU A 15 -3.52 10.13 -21.29
N ASN A 16 -4.37 9.89 -20.30
CA ASN A 16 -5.74 10.39 -20.23
C ASN A 16 -5.84 11.65 -19.38
N ASN A 17 -4.95 12.63 -19.61
CA ASN A 17 -4.86 13.84 -18.80
C ASN A 17 -6.19 14.58 -18.70
N LYS A 18 -6.67 14.76 -17.47
CA LYS A 18 -7.90 15.45 -17.10
C LYS A 18 -7.62 16.54 -16.06
N ALA A 19 -8.48 17.54 -16.00
CA ALA A 19 -8.42 18.55 -14.96
C ALA A 19 -8.68 17.98 -13.56
N LEU A 20 -9.54 16.96 -13.45
CA LEU A 20 -9.95 16.31 -12.22
C LEU A 20 -10.12 14.81 -12.47
N TYR A 21 -9.70 14.01 -11.51
CA TYR A 21 -9.93 12.57 -11.46
C TYR A 21 -10.82 12.26 -10.26
N GLY A 22 -11.88 11.50 -10.49
CA GLY A 22 -12.81 11.01 -9.48
C GLY A 22 -12.61 9.53 -9.16
N GLU A 23 -13.48 8.99 -8.31
CA GLU A 23 -13.43 7.59 -7.89
C GLU A 23 -13.54 6.62 -9.09
N PHE A 24 -12.83 5.49 -9.00
CA PHE A 24 -12.75 4.42 -10.02
C PHE A 24 -12.15 4.83 -11.36
N GLU A 25 -11.69 6.04 -11.52
CA GLU A 25 -11.00 6.41 -12.74
C GLU A 25 -9.62 5.73 -12.80
N VAL A 26 -9.30 5.21 -13.98
CA VAL A 26 -7.99 4.64 -14.27
C VAL A 26 -7.11 5.70 -14.90
N VAL A 27 -5.90 5.83 -14.37
CA VAL A 27 -4.90 6.81 -14.80
C VAL A 27 -3.66 6.06 -15.27
N ASP A 28 -3.28 6.26 -16.52
CA ASP A 28 -2.15 5.58 -17.15
C ASP A 28 -0.97 6.53 -17.36
N PHE A 29 0.23 6.09 -16.96
CA PHE A 29 1.49 6.78 -17.21
C PHE A 29 2.42 5.90 -18.03
N ILE A 30 3.01 6.44 -19.08
CA ILE A 30 4.02 5.77 -19.91
C ILE A 30 5.36 6.47 -19.73
N CYS A 31 6.32 5.75 -19.12
CA CYS A 31 7.66 6.26 -18.87
C CYS A 31 8.62 5.75 -19.95
N GLN A 32 9.14 6.66 -20.77
CA GLN A 32 10.15 6.38 -21.78
C GLN A 32 11.44 7.13 -21.44
N PHE A 33 12.59 6.46 -21.59
CA PHE A 33 13.89 7.01 -21.23
C PHE A 33 14.97 6.60 -22.27
N PRO A 34 14.81 6.97 -23.55
CA PRO A 34 15.70 6.53 -24.64
C PRO A 34 17.16 6.90 -24.36
N ASN A 35 18.08 5.96 -24.61
CA ASN A 35 19.52 6.08 -24.37
C ASN A 35 19.90 6.40 -22.90
N ARG A 36 19.04 6.03 -21.96
CA ARG A 36 19.23 6.29 -20.53
C ARG A 36 18.87 5.06 -19.70
N LYS A 37 19.26 5.09 -18.43
CA LYS A 37 18.83 4.12 -17.42
C LYS A 37 17.86 4.82 -16.48
N MET A 38 16.66 4.24 -16.31
CA MET A 38 15.71 4.65 -15.28
C MET A 38 16.24 4.25 -13.92
N ASN A 39 16.36 5.19 -13.00
CA ASN A 39 16.75 4.91 -11.63
C ASN A 39 15.56 4.28 -10.89
N LEU A 40 15.69 3.01 -10.54
CA LEU A 40 14.74 2.31 -9.69
C LEU A 40 14.75 2.90 -8.29
N ASN A 41 13.66 2.75 -7.55
CA ASN A 41 13.42 3.40 -6.26
C ASN A 41 13.30 4.93 -6.32
N SER A 42 13.15 5.54 -7.50
CA SER A 42 12.98 6.98 -7.67
C SER A 42 11.58 7.41 -8.12
N VAL A 43 10.70 6.45 -8.41
CA VAL A 43 9.34 6.75 -8.90
C VAL A 43 8.50 7.37 -7.79
N ARG A 44 7.89 8.52 -8.07
CA ARG A 44 6.94 9.19 -7.18
C ARG A 44 5.68 9.56 -7.94
N LEU A 45 4.56 9.58 -7.21
CA LEU A 45 3.29 10.14 -7.68
C LEU A 45 3.04 11.43 -6.92
N GLU A 46 2.77 12.49 -7.66
CA GLU A 46 2.57 13.84 -7.13
C GLU A 46 1.26 14.40 -7.66
N GLY A 47 0.62 15.24 -6.88
CA GLY A 47 -0.63 15.88 -7.27
C GLY A 47 -1.25 16.70 -6.16
N LEU A 48 -2.48 17.13 -6.39
CA LEU A 48 -3.30 17.88 -5.46
C LEU A 48 -4.56 17.08 -5.12
N VAL A 49 -4.93 17.12 -3.86
CA VAL A 49 -6.16 16.51 -3.33
C VAL A 49 -7.13 17.64 -2.97
N VAL A 50 -8.35 17.53 -3.46
CA VAL A 50 -9.43 18.51 -3.22
C VAL A 50 -10.63 17.79 -2.60
N PRO A 51 -10.78 17.82 -1.26
CA PRO A 51 -11.96 17.26 -0.61
C PRO A 51 -13.15 18.21 -0.75
N LYS A 52 -14.30 17.63 -1.03
CA LYS A 52 -15.58 18.33 -1.14
C LYS A 52 -16.65 17.59 -0.33
N SER A 53 -17.71 18.31 0.07
CA SER A 53 -18.93 17.67 0.56
C SER A 53 -19.61 16.89 -0.57
N ASN A 54 -20.57 16.06 -0.24
CA ASN A 54 -21.39 15.36 -1.25
C ASN A 54 -22.17 16.31 -2.18
N THR A 55 -22.45 17.53 -1.72
CA THR A 55 -23.08 18.57 -2.53
C THR A 55 -22.10 19.29 -3.45
N GLY A 56 -20.79 19.00 -3.33
CA GLY A 56 -19.73 19.64 -4.10
C GLY A 56 -19.19 20.93 -3.50
N ASP A 57 -19.70 21.34 -2.35
CA ASP A 57 -19.25 22.53 -1.63
C ASP A 57 -17.95 22.27 -0.87
N ASP A 58 -17.25 23.33 -0.47
CA ASP A 58 -16.10 23.22 0.41
C ASP A 58 -16.50 22.73 1.79
N LEU A 59 -15.68 21.85 2.37
CA LEU A 59 -15.86 21.38 3.75
C LEU A 59 -15.64 22.56 4.71
N THR A 60 -16.67 22.92 5.47
CA THR A 60 -16.61 24.07 6.36
C THR A 60 -16.36 23.70 7.81
N ASP A 61 -17.08 22.75 8.34
CA ASP A 61 -17.12 22.43 9.77
C ASP A 61 -16.97 20.92 10.06
N GLU A 62 -16.95 20.07 9.02
CA GLU A 62 -16.81 18.63 9.19
C GLU A 62 -15.37 18.23 9.50
N ILE A 63 -15.23 17.26 10.39
CA ILE A 63 -13.96 16.63 10.73
C ILE A 63 -13.83 15.38 9.88
N CYS A 64 -12.99 15.44 8.87
CA CYS A 64 -12.61 14.27 8.09
C CYS A 64 -11.09 14.08 8.09
N GLN A 65 -10.67 12.83 7.90
CA GLN A 65 -9.26 12.44 8.01
C GLN A 65 -8.93 11.28 7.09
N MET A 66 -7.67 11.20 6.66
CA MET A 66 -7.09 9.99 6.10
C MET A 66 -6.56 9.09 7.22
N ASP A 67 -6.36 7.81 6.93
CA ASP A 67 -5.64 6.95 7.87
C ASP A 67 -4.21 7.46 8.04
N LYS A 68 -3.78 7.67 9.29
CA LYS A 68 -2.50 8.28 9.63
C LYS A 68 -1.26 7.50 9.16
N LEU A 69 -1.35 6.17 9.08
CA LEU A 69 -0.25 5.31 8.64
C LEU A 69 -0.22 5.12 7.12
N VAL A 70 -1.30 5.51 6.43
CA VAL A 70 -1.43 5.38 4.98
C VAL A 70 -1.29 6.71 4.27
N GLY A 71 -1.90 7.78 4.82
CA GLY A 71 -1.85 9.11 4.23
C GLY A 71 -2.38 9.14 2.79
N ALA A 72 -1.71 9.87 1.91
CA ALA A 72 -2.11 10.03 0.50
C ALA A 72 -2.10 8.73 -0.32
N HIS A 73 -1.50 7.64 0.17
CA HIS A 73 -1.65 6.34 -0.47
C HIS A 73 -3.11 5.84 -0.49
N CYS A 74 -3.98 6.36 0.41
CA CYS A 74 -5.42 6.08 0.39
C CYS A 74 -6.11 6.50 -0.92
N LEU A 75 -5.53 7.43 -1.67
CA LEU A 75 -6.10 7.92 -2.93
C LEU A 75 -6.18 6.84 -4.03
N PHE A 76 -5.42 5.76 -3.92
CA PHE A 76 -5.24 4.77 -4.97
C PHE A 76 -5.74 3.40 -4.52
N GLU A 77 -6.77 2.87 -5.19
CA GLU A 77 -7.31 1.53 -4.93
C GLU A 77 -6.35 0.43 -5.37
N SER A 78 -5.79 0.60 -6.57
CA SER A 78 -4.84 -0.35 -7.13
C SER A 78 -3.76 0.33 -7.95
N ILE A 79 -2.60 -0.30 -7.99
CA ILE A 79 -1.48 0.11 -8.85
C ILE A 79 -0.98 -1.13 -9.58
N GLN A 80 -0.91 -1.05 -10.90
CA GLN A 80 -0.38 -2.07 -11.76
C GLN A 80 0.83 -1.53 -12.53
N THR A 81 1.92 -2.29 -12.54
CA THR A 81 3.15 -1.95 -13.25
C THR A 81 3.34 -2.90 -14.42
N PHE A 82 3.69 -2.34 -15.57
CA PHE A 82 4.05 -3.09 -16.76
C PHE A 82 5.48 -2.73 -17.20
N VAL A 83 6.21 -3.73 -17.64
CA VAL A 83 7.53 -3.58 -18.25
C VAL A 83 7.47 -4.23 -19.63
N ASN A 84 7.76 -3.47 -20.68
CA ASN A 84 7.61 -3.92 -22.07
C ASN A 84 6.23 -4.56 -22.38
N GLY A 85 5.15 -3.99 -21.81
CA GLY A 85 3.78 -4.48 -21.98
C GLY A 85 3.41 -5.71 -21.15
N GLN A 86 4.34 -6.31 -20.40
CA GLN A 86 4.05 -7.41 -19.49
C GLN A 86 3.77 -6.90 -18.08
N SER A 87 2.67 -7.36 -17.45
CA SER A 87 2.37 -7.05 -16.07
C SER A 87 3.36 -7.71 -15.14
N VAL A 88 4.11 -6.89 -14.40
CA VAL A 88 5.13 -7.36 -13.46
C VAL A 88 4.65 -7.27 -12.01
N ASP A 89 3.72 -6.38 -11.73
CA ASP A 89 3.19 -6.14 -10.40
C ASP A 89 1.74 -5.66 -10.48
N MET A 90 0.87 -6.20 -9.62
CA MET A 90 -0.53 -5.80 -9.54
C MET A 90 -0.98 -5.85 -8.08
N ILE A 91 -1.16 -4.69 -7.49
CA ILE A 91 -1.52 -4.56 -6.08
C ILE A 91 -2.93 -3.98 -5.99
N ASN A 92 -3.87 -4.84 -5.68
CA ASN A 92 -5.24 -4.46 -5.34
C ASN A 92 -5.35 -4.16 -3.84
N ASN A 93 -6.32 -3.36 -3.45
CA ASN A 93 -6.47 -2.87 -2.06
C ASN A 93 -5.14 -2.28 -1.55
N TYR A 94 -4.50 -1.50 -2.41
CA TYR A 94 -3.18 -0.94 -2.19
C TYR A 94 -3.04 -0.19 -0.84
N PRO A 95 -4.00 0.65 -0.39
CA PRO A 95 -3.90 1.33 0.89
C PRO A 95 -3.75 0.38 2.07
N ARG A 96 -4.47 -0.74 2.04
CA ARG A 96 -4.41 -1.75 3.11
C ARG A 96 -3.05 -2.43 3.17
N MET A 97 -2.46 -2.72 2.01
CA MET A 97 -1.09 -3.24 1.96
C MET A 97 -0.11 -2.23 2.59
N VAL A 98 -0.21 -0.95 2.20
CA VAL A 98 0.61 0.13 2.79
C VAL A 98 0.43 0.18 4.30
N LYS A 99 -0.82 0.10 4.80
CA LYS A 99 -1.11 0.10 6.24
C LYS A 99 -0.40 -1.03 6.96
N MET A 100 -0.49 -2.26 6.46
CA MET A 100 0.17 -3.41 7.08
C MET A 100 1.69 -3.25 7.10
N LEU A 101 2.27 -2.82 5.97
CA LEU A 101 3.72 -2.60 5.86
C LEU A 101 4.18 -1.50 6.83
N THR A 102 3.50 -0.36 6.84
CA THR A 102 3.84 0.77 7.72
C THR A 102 3.70 0.38 9.20
N ALA A 103 2.62 -0.31 9.57
CA ALA A 103 2.38 -0.73 10.96
C ALA A 103 3.47 -1.67 11.49
N CYS A 104 4.08 -2.50 10.64
CA CYS A 104 5.08 -3.46 11.04
C CYS A 104 6.54 -3.01 10.81
N SER A 105 6.78 -2.02 9.94
CA SER A 105 8.15 -1.64 9.54
C SER A 105 8.57 -0.24 9.94
N GLU A 106 7.64 0.69 10.16
CA GLU A 106 7.96 2.06 10.51
C GLU A 106 7.79 2.34 12.00
N ASN A 107 8.66 3.15 12.56
CA ASN A 107 8.59 3.63 13.94
C ASN A 107 8.18 5.11 13.98
N GLN A 108 7.88 5.61 15.18
CA GLN A 108 7.45 6.99 15.37
C GLN A 108 8.45 8.03 14.83
N ALA A 109 9.74 7.77 14.93
CA ALA A 109 10.76 8.70 14.42
C ALA A 109 10.76 8.75 12.89
N ASP A 110 10.53 7.60 12.24
CA ASP A 110 10.42 7.51 10.78
C ASP A 110 9.15 8.20 10.28
N MET A 111 8.04 8.12 11.04
CA MET A 111 6.77 8.79 10.71
C MET A 111 6.86 10.31 10.69
N ASN A 112 7.82 10.89 11.40
CA ASN A 112 8.02 12.35 11.47
C ASN A 112 9.06 12.85 10.45
N ASN A 113 9.58 12.02 9.59
CA ASN A 113 10.53 12.44 8.56
C ASN A 113 9.83 13.18 7.39
N ALA A 114 10.61 13.93 6.61
CA ALA A 114 10.08 14.73 5.52
C ALA A 114 9.33 13.90 4.45
N ASN A 115 9.73 12.65 4.20
CA ASN A 115 9.04 11.79 3.24
C ASN A 115 7.62 11.48 3.70
N ASN A 116 7.43 11.13 4.96
CA ASN A 116 6.11 10.83 5.51
C ASN A 116 5.22 12.09 5.55
N VAL A 117 5.80 13.26 5.81
CA VAL A 117 5.06 14.54 5.72
C VAL A 117 4.56 14.78 4.28
N CYS A 118 5.41 14.56 3.27
CA CYS A 118 4.99 14.68 1.86
C CYS A 118 3.95 13.60 1.46
N GLU A 119 3.99 12.45 2.11
CA GLU A 119 3.01 11.37 1.93
C GLU A 119 1.75 11.58 2.77
N LEU A 120 1.64 12.67 3.51
CA LEU A 120 0.52 13.00 4.40
C LEU A 120 0.29 11.95 5.51
N LYS A 121 1.33 11.27 5.94
CA LYS A 121 1.32 10.37 7.09
C LYS A 121 1.60 11.13 8.37
N ALA A 122 1.18 10.58 9.51
CA ALA A 122 1.42 11.15 10.83
C ALA A 122 1.83 10.07 11.83
N SER A 123 2.50 10.50 12.90
CA SER A 123 2.86 9.63 14.02
C SER A 123 1.63 9.04 14.69
N CYS A 124 1.73 7.79 15.19
CA CYS A 124 0.61 7.17 15.91
C CYS A 124 0.27 7.83 17.24
N ASN A 125 1.15 8.64 17.80
CA ASN A 125 0.86 9.41 18.99
C ASN A 125 0.11 10.73 18.72
N GLU A 126 0.04 11.14 17.46
CA GLU A 126 -0.82 12.26 17.09
C GLU A 126 -2.26 11.74 16.94
N VAL A 127 -3.19 12.48 17.52
CA VAL A 127 -4.63 12.19 17.35
C VAL A 127 -4.95 12.31 15.88
N ALA A 128 -4.99 11.19 15.19
CA ALA A 128 -5.26 10.99 13.77
C ALA A 128 -4.74 12.12 12.86
N ALA A 129 -4.23 11.80 11.69
CA ALA A 129 -3.82 12.82 10.73
C ALA A 129 -5.04 13.64 10.30
N GLU A 130 -5.34 14.66 11.05
CA GLU A 130 -6.41 15.61 10.77
C GLU A 130 -6.00 16.53 9.63
N LEU A 131 -5.84 15.92 8.45
CA LEU A 131 -5.39 16.62 7.26
C LEU A 131 -6.31 17.76 6.86
N LEU A 132 -7.55 17.68 7.29
CA LEU A 132 -8.60 18.60 6.87
C LEU A 132 -9.24 19.36 8.04
N ARG A 133 -8.69 19.26 9.25
CA ARG A 133 -9.12 20.16 10.32
C ARG A 133 -8.75 21.60 9.99
N LYS A 134 -9.76 22.48 10.10
CA LYS A 134 -9.65 23.92 9.91
C LYS A 134 -8.49 24.55 10.71
N GLU A 135 -8.14 23.95 11.84
CA GLU A 135 -7.13 24.43 12.78
C GLU A 135 -5.68 24.07 12.38
N LYS A 136 -5.48 23.03 11.54
CA LYS A 136 -4.15 22.56 11.13
C LYS A 136 -3.79 22.85 9.67
N ILE A 137 -4.72 23.39 8.90
CA ILE A 137 -4.39 23.94 7.58
C ILE A 137 -3.59 25.22 7.83
N PRO A 138 -2.30 25.30 7.41
CA PRO A 138 -1.53 26.53 7.58
C PRO A 138 -2.32 27.72 7.05
N ALA A 139 -2.30 28.84 7.78
CA ALA A 139 -3.05 30.05 7.42
C ALA A 139 -2.80 30.52 5.98
N GLN A 140 -1.68 30.14 5.38
CA GLN A 140 -1.35 30.36 3.98
C GLN A 140 -2.26 29.61 3.00
N HIS A 141 -2.86 28.49 3.40
CA HIS A 141 -3.83 27.74 2.59
C HIS A 141 -5.28 28.14 2.88
N ALA A 142 -5.53 28.81 3.99
CA ALA A 142 -6.87 29.31 4.34
C ALA A 142 -7.37 30.45 3.44
N VAL A 143 -6.51 31.04 2.62
CA VAL A 143 -6.84 32.13 1.71
C VAL A 143 -7.28 31.61 0.33
N ASN A 144 -6.96 30.38 -0.03
CA ASN A 144 -7.46 29.76 -1.25
C ASN A 144 -8.81 29.10 -0.99
N VAL A 145 -9.81 29.57 -1.68
CA VAL A 145 -11.20 29.12 -1.62
C VAL A 145 -11.34 27.61 -1.94
N ASN A 146 -10.34 27.03 -2.56
CA ASN A 146 -10.21 25.59 -2.79
C ASN A 146 -9.17 25.05 -1.81
N ARG A 147 -9.58 24.27 -0.84
CA ARG A 147 -8.70 23.58 0.13
C ARG A 147 -7.92 22.47 -0.56
N GLU A 148 -6.95 22.87 -1.36
CA GLU A 148 -6.08 21.94 -2.08
C GLU A 148 -4.91 21.56 -1.19
N ILE A 149 -4.62 20.26 -1.12
CA ILE A 149 -3.51 19.71 -0.36
C ILE A 149 -2.58 19.00 -1.34
N ASP A 150 -1.35 19.46 -1.44
CA ASP A 150 -0.34 18.81 -2.24
C ASP A 150 0.19 17.54 -1.57
N PHE A 151 0.49 16.55 -2.39
CA PHE A 151 1.11 15.31 -1.93
C PHE A 151 2.21 14.85 -2.89
N SER A 152 3.15 14.10 -2.36
CA SER A 152 4.16 13.38 -3.13
C SER A 152 4.44 12.06 -2.46
N ILE A 153 3.91 10.97 -3.02
CA ILE A 153 4.10 9.62 -2.48
C ILE A 153 5.15 8.85 -3.26
N LYS A 154 5.85 7.96 -2.56
CA LYS A 154 6.69 6.92 -3.16
C LYS A 154 5.91 5.60 -3.16
N PRO A 155 5.30 5.18 -4.28
CA PRO A 155 4.47 3.98 -4.29
C PRO A 155 5.28 2.74 -3.91
N MET A 156 4.67 1.86 -3.10
CA MET A 156 5.26 0.59 -2.66
C MET A 156 5.08 -0.51 -3.73
N ILE A 157 5.56 -0.24 -4.93
CA ILE A 157 5.49 -1.10 -6.12
C ILE A 157 6.86 -1.71 -6.43
N ALA A 158 6.90 -2.76 -7.26
CA ALA A 158 8.11 -3.52 -7.56
C ALA A 158 9.30 -2.63 -7.98
N VAL A 159 9.09 -1.67 -8.87
CA VAL A 159 10.15 -0.75 -9.35
C VAL A 159 10.73 0.16 -8.27
N ASN A 160 10.01 0.41 -7.19
CA ASN A 160 10.49 1.16 -6.04
C ASN A 160 11.07 0.28 -4.93
N GLN A 161 11.11 -1.04 -5.14
CA GLN A 161 11.57 -2.00 -4.14
C GLN A 161 12.58 -2.96 -4.75
N CYS A 162 13.56 -2.39 -5.41
CA CYS A 162 14.67 -3.10 -6.01
C CYS A 162 15.76 -3.40 -4.98
N TYR A 163 16.24 -4.65 -4.96
CA TYR A 163 17.33 -5.11 -4.09
C TYR A 163 18.69 -5.11 -4.79
N SER A 164 18.71 -5.10 -6.12
CA SER A 164 19.96 -5.18 -6.86
C SER A 164 20.89 -4.01 -6.52
N SER A 165 22.18 -4.25 -6.53
CA SER A 165 23.23 -3.24 -6.35
C SER A 165 23.12 -2.13 -7.40
N ARG A 166 22.75 -2.49 -8.61
CA ARG A 166 22.43 -1.58 -9.72
C ARG A 166 20.93 -1.38 -9.82
N ARG A 167 20.43 -0.37 -9.13
CA ARG A 167 19.01 0.00 -9.09
C ARG A 167 18.59 0.76 -10.35
N ALA A 168 18.79 0.15 -11.54
CA ALA A 168 18.56 0.82 -12.81
C ALA A 168 18.07 -0.11 -13.91
N LEU A 169 17.07 0.33 -14.66
CA LEU A 169 16.57 -0.29 -15.88
C LEU A 169 17.17 0.41 -17.09
N SER A 170 17.92 -0.33 -17.93
CA SER A 170 18.48 0.21 -19.15
C SER A 170 17.44 0.27 -20.28
N SER A 171 17.44 1.36 -21.05
CA SER A 171 16.60 1.50 -22.24
C SER A 171 16.91 0.50 -23.34
N SER A 172 18.06 -0.15 -23.31
CA SER A 172 18.40 -1.25 -24.22
C SER A 172 17.66 -2.55 -23.90
N GLN A 173 17.25 -2.74 -22.63
CA GLN A 173 16.49 -3.91 -22.16
C GLN A 173 15.00 -3.63 -22.08
N VAL A 174 14.64 -2.40 -21.71
CA VAL A 174 13.27 -1.99 -21.42
C VAL A 174 12.93 -0.73 -22.20
N SER A 175 12.06 -0.85 -23.19
CA SER A 175 11.62 0.29 -24.02
C SER A 175 10.70 1.24 -23.27
N GLU A 176 9.87 0.68 -22.39
CA GLU A 176 8.91 1.46 -21.60
C GLU A 176 8.57 0.78 -20.27
N VAL A 177 8.23 1.60 -19.30
CA VAL A 177 7.56 1.20 -18.05
C VAL A 177 6.24 1.94 -17.99
N ARG A 178 5.13 1.19 -17.88
CA ARG A 178 3.79 1.75 -17.75
C ARG A 178 3.25 1.50 -16.36
N PHE A 179 2.57 2.51 -15.82
CA PHE A 179 1.82 2.41 -14.57
C PHE A 179 0.35 2.67 -14.85
N SER A 180 -0.50 1.76 -14.43
CA SER A 180 -1.96 1.91 -14.47
C SER A 180 -2.48 2.00 -13.04
N ILE A 181 -3.12 3.10 -12.70
CA ILE A 181 -3.49 3.45 -11.33
C ILE A 181 -4.99 3.67 -11.30
N THR A 182 -5.69 3.00 -10.37
CA THR A 182 -7.12 3.24 -10.17
C THR A 182 -7.31 4.14 -8.95
N ILE A 183 -8.05 5.23 -9.12
CA ILE A 183 -8.44 6.12 -8.02
C ILE A 183 -9.43 5.39 -7.11
N ASN A 184 -9.23 5.53 -5.80
CA ASN A 184 -10.02 4.84 -4.80
C ASN A 184 -11.43 5.44 -4.64
N ARG A 185 -12.29 4.70 -3.97
CA ARG A 185 -13.62 5.17 -3.56
C ARG A 185 -13.51 6.31 -2.55
N ASN A 186 -14.37 7.29 -2.65
CA ASN A 186 -14.39 8.44 -1.74
C ASN A 186 -14.43 8.01 -0.27
N ASN A 187 -15.38 7.15 0.10
CA ASN A 187 -15.52 6.65 1.48
C ASN A 187 -14.39 5.75 1.96
N SER A 188 -13.48 5.32 1.08
CA SER A 188 -12.27 4.58 1.45
C SER A 188 -11.05 5.49 1.63
N ILE A 189 -11.12 6.74 1.16
CA ILE A 189 -10.03 7.72 1.27
C ILE A 189 -10.13 8.49 2.58
N LEU A 190 -11.32 9.03 2.85
CA LEU A 190 -11.61 9.84 4.03
C LEU A 190 -12.67 9.19 4.90
N PHE A 191 -12.59 9.45 6.18
CA PHE A 191 -13.63 9.10 7.14
C PHE A 191 -13.76 10.19 8.21
N GLY A 192 -14.92 10.29 8.84
CA GLY A 192 -15.21 11.27 9.89
C GLY A 192 -16.33 10.83 10.82
N ASN A 193 -16.31 11.30 12.07
CA ASN A 193 -17.18 10.80 13.12
C ASN A 193 -18.67 11.20 12.97
N ASP A 194 -18.97 12.27 12.25
CA ASP A 194 -20.33 12.83 12.15
C ASP A 194 -20.84 12.91 10.71
N VAL A 195 -20.27 12.11 9.81
CA VAL A 195 -20.59 12.18 8.38
C VAL A 195 -21.65 11.15 8.02
N VAL A 196 -22.82 11.64 7.69
CA VAL A 196 -23.96 10.81 7.25
C VAL A 196 -23.89 10.56 5.74
N ASP A 197 -23.42 11.54 4.97
CA ASP A 197 -23.52 11.55 3.51
C ASP A 197 -22.20 11.28 2.77
N GLY A 198 -21.08 11.15 3.49
CA GLY A 198 -19.76 10.92 2.90
C GLY A 198 -19.13 12.17 2.30
N TYR A 199 -17.98 11.97 1.65
CA TYR A 199 -17.19 13.03 1.03
C TYR A 199 -16.90 12.69 -0.42
N THR A 200 -16.69 13.72 -1.24
CA THR A 200 -16.18 13.57 -2.60
C THR A 200 -14.71 13.97 -2.62
N MET A 201 -13.85 13.10 -3.12
CA MET A 201 -12.45 13.38 -3.34
C MET A 201 -12.17 13.61 -4.81
N GLN A 202 -11.48 14.69 -5.08
CA GLN A 202 -11.00 15.00 -6.43
C GLN A 202 -9.48 15.03 -6.38
N VAL A 203 -8.85 14.38 -7.34
CA VAL A 203 -7.40 14.43 -7.54
C VAL A 203 -7.12 15.21 -8.81
N ARG A 204 -6.19 16.18 -8.75
CA ARG A 204 -5.84 17.03 -9.89
C ARG A 204 -4.33 17.19 -10.00
N ASP A 205 -3.88 17.66 -11.16
CA ASP A 205 -2.47 17.89 -11.48
C ASP A 205 -1.60 16.64 -11.20
N LEU A 206 -2.20 15.45 -11.40
CA LEU A 206 -1.54 14.18 -11.13
C LEU A 206 -0.42 13.99 -12.14
N ARG A 207 0.78 13.70 -11.63
CA ARG A 207 1.96 13.43 -12.42
C ARG A 207 2.81 12.34 -11.78
N LEU A 208 3.57 11.65 -12.61
CA LEU A 208 4.56 10.68 -12.15
C LEU A 208 5.95 11.26 -12.41
N THR A 209 6.81 11.21 -11.39
CA THR A 209 8.18 11.67 -11.51
C THR A 209 9.16 10.53 -11.29
N PHE A 210 10.29 10.57 -11.99
CA PHE A 210 11.40 9.63 -11.78
C PHE A 210 12.72 10.25 -12.25
N THR A 211 13.83 9.63 -11.87
CA THR A 211 15.15 10.07 -12.31
C THR A 211 15.79 9.07 -13.27
N SER A 212 16.62 9.55 -14.17
CA SER A 212 17.44 8.73 -15.07
C SER A 212 18.85 9.26 -15.18
N TYR A 213 19.78 8.41 -15.60
CA TYR A 213 21.16 8.75 -15.90
C TYR A 213 21.61 8.10 -17.24
N PRO A 214 22.72 8.56 -17.85
CA PRO A 214 23.17 8.03 -19.13
C PRO A 214 23.36 6.51 -19.07
N ASP A 215 22.98 5.81 -20.15
CA ASP A 215 23.22 4.39 -20.28
C ASP A 215 24.69 4.13 -20.55
N ASP A 216 25.35 3.35 -19.70
CA ASP A 216 26.76 2.93 -19.83
C ASP A 216 26.92 1.61 -20.61
N GLY A 217 25.80 1.06 -21.11
CA GLY A 217 25.77 -0.20 -21.85
C GLY A 217 26.01 -1.47 -21.01
N ILE A 218 26.16 -1.33 -19.68
CA ILE A 218 26.41 -2.49 -18.80
C ILE A 218 25.02 -2.98 -18.29
N THR A 219 24.61 -4.16 -18.78
CA THR A 219 23.24 -4.69 -18.55
C THR A 219 23.20 -6.10 -17.98
N ASN A 220 24.35 -6.68 -17.58
CA ASN A 220 24.49 -8.14 -17.40
C ASN A 220 24.07 -8.65 -16.01
N GLU A 221 23.55 -7.84 -15.12
CA GLU A 221 23.09 -8.30 -13.81
C GLU A 221 21.57 -8.39 -13.78
N PRO A 222 20.99 -9.48 -13.29
CA PRO A 222 19.54 -9.58 -13.10
C PRO A 222 19.08 -8.53 -12.09
N ILE A 223 17.93 -7.94 -12.38
CA ILE A 223 17.30 -6.96 -11.50
C ILE A 223 16.30 -7.70 -10.64
N LEU A 224 16.54 -7.70 -9.33
CA LEU A 224 15.68 -8.33 -8.34
C LEU A 224 14.80 -7.29 -7.69
N MET A 225 13.48 -7.47 -7.78
CA MET A 225 12.47 -6.58 -7.21
C MET A 225 11.48 -7.36 -6.37
N LYS A 226 10.92 -6.73 -5.34
CA LYS A 226 9.78 -7.31 -4.61
C LYS A 226 8.53 -7.30 -5.48
N LYS A 227 7.88 -8.45 -5.59
CA LYS A 227 6.56 -8.58 -6.18
C LYS A 227 5.56 -8.92 -5.08
N ARG A 228 4.40 -8.27 -5.12
CA ARG A 228 3.31 -8.51 -4.17
C ARG A 228 1.99 -8.71 -4.88
N MET A 229 1.15 -9.51 -4.25
CA MET A 229 -0.24 -9.68 -4.65
C MET A 229 -1.12 -9.81 -3.41
N MET A 230 -2.27 -9.17 -3.43
CA MET A 230 -3.24 -9.24 -2.33
C MET A 230 -4.57 -9.80 -2.83
N LEU A 231 -5.15 -10.70 -2.04
CA LEU A 231 -6.48 -11.27 -2.24
C LEU A 231 -7.34 -11.04 -1.00
N LYS A 232 -8.65 -10.95 -1.20
CA LYS A 232 -9.64 -10.72 -0.16
C LYS A 232 -10.65 -11.86 -0.11
N GLN A 233 -11.00 -12.32 1.09
CA GLN A 233 -12.10 -13.26 1.33
C GLN A 233 -12.91 -12.85 2.56
N SER A 234 -14.21 -13.14 2.55
CA SER A 234 -15.10 -12.91 3.69
C SER A 234 -15.32 -14.18 4.49
N PHE A 235 -15.59 -14.03 5.77
CA PHE A 235 -16.02 -15.12 6.65
C PHE A 235 -16.93 -14.59 7.75
N GLU A 236 -17.79 -15.47 8.28
CA GLU A 236 -18.78 -15.17 9.31
C GLU A 236 -18.99 -16.32 10.31
N SER A 237 -17.98 -17.12 10.53
CA SER A 237 -18.06 -18.24 11.45
C SER A 237 -16.92 -18.26 12.46
N THR A 238 -17.16 -18.87 13.61
CA THR A 238 -16.18 -19.03 14.69
C THR A 238 -15.00 -19.92 14.28
N THR A 239 -15.18 -20.80 13.30
CA THR A 239 -14.12 -21.57 12.65
C THR A 239 -14.18 -21.32 11.18
N ALA A 240 -13.23 -20.58 10.64
CA ALA A 240 -13.15 -20.24 9.23
C ALA A 240 -11.92 -20.88 8.59
N GLN A 241 -12.11 -21.53 7.42
CA GLN A 241 -11.01 -21.96 6.57
C GLN A 241 -11.06 -21.20 5.25
N LEU A 242 -10.06 -20.37 5.02
CA LEU A 242 -9.95 -19.50 3.85
C LEU A 242 -8.79 -19.97 2.97
N ASN A 243 -9.03 -20.06 1.67
CA ASN A 243 -8.06 -20.60 0.73
C ASN A 243 -7.65 -19.55 -0.29
N PHE A 244 -6.35 -19.35 -0.46
CA PHE A 244 -5.77 -18.37 -1.34
C PHE A 244 -4.88 -19.03 -2.38
N ASN A 245 -5.02 -18.61 -3.65
CA ASN A 245 -4.18 -19.05 -4.76
C ASN A 245 -3.48 -17.83 -5.37
N TYR A 246 -2.17 -17.83 -5.39
CA TYR A 246 -1.37 -16.75 -5.93
C TYR A 246 -0.57 -17.24 -7.16
N PRO A 247 -0.65 -16.57 -8.32
CA PRO A 247 0.10 -16.93 -9.51
C PRO A 247 1.55 -16.43 -9.45
N MET A 248 2.27 -16.78 -8.39
CA MET A 248 3.65 -16.38 -8.19
C MET A 248 4.37 -17.26 -7.18
N GLU A 249 5.70 -17.22 -7.21
CA GLU A 249 6.53 -17.71 -6.12
C GLU A 249 6.56 -16.69 -4.98
N ALA A 250 6.43 -17.16 -3.74
CA ALA A 250 6.43 -16.31 -2.56
C ALA A 250 7.24 -16.94 -1.43
N ASN A 251 7.88 -16.10 -0.64
CA ASN A 251 8.57 -16.50 0.59
C ASN A 251 7.99 -15.88 1.85
N LYS A 252 7.05 -14.95 1.71
CA LYS A 252 6.37 -14.29 2.81
C LYS A 252 4.89 -14.17 2.54
N ILE A 253 4.09 -14.37 3.60
CA ILE A 253 2.65 -14.13 3.61
C ILE A 253 2.30 -13.25 4.80
N TYR A 254 1.37 -12.31 4.61
CA TYR A 254 0.86 -11.47 5.67
C TYR A 254 -0.53 -10.95 5.35
N GLY A 255 -1.29 -10.61 6.37
CA GLY A 255 -2.67 -10.20 6.17
C GLY A 255 -3.23 -9.42 7.34
N SER A 256 -4.44 -8.92 7.15
CA SER A 256 -5.19 -8.18 8.15
C SER A 256 -6.69 -8.36 7.98
N PHE A 257 -7.42 -8.04 9.03
CA PHE A 257 -8.87 -8.16 9.05
C PHE A 257 -9.55 -6.78 9.03
N LEU A 258 -10.75 -6.75 8.48
CA LEU A 258 -11.68 -5.62 8.55
C LEU A 258 -13.07 -6.15 8.92
N ILE A 259 -13.78 -5.44 9.78
CA ILE A 259 -15.21 -5.71 10.00
C ILE A 259 -15.93 -5.39 8.68
N GLN A 260 -16.68 -6.38 8.14
CA GLN A 260 -17.29 -6.23 6.81
C GLN A 260 -18.30 -5.08 6.76
N ALA A 261 -19.02 -4.84 7.86
CA ALA A 261 -19.97 -3.74 7.97
C ALA A 261 -19.31 -2.35 7.90
N ASP A 262 -18.00 -2.25 8.19
CA ASP A 262 -17.26 -0.99 8.14
C ASP A 262 -16.72 -0.68 6.73
N GLU A 263 -16.79 -1.65 5.81
CA GLU A 263 -16.26 -1.47 4.46
C GLU A 263 -17.04 -0.38 3.70
N ASN A 264 -16.31 0.63 3.23
CA ASN A 264 -16.85 1.79 2.47
C ASN A 264 -17.86 2.65 3.24
N GLN A 265 -17.81 2.63 4.56
CA GLN A 265 -18.65 3.54 5.37
C GLN A 265 -17.92 4.87 5.58
N PRO A 266 -18.63 6.03 5.43
CA PRO A 266 -18.01 7.35 5.53
C PRO A 266 -17.58 7.72 6.96
N ASP A 267 -18.16 7.08 7.98
CA ASP A 267 -17.82 7.28 9.39
C ASP A 267 -16.79 6.27 9.92
N LYS A 268 -16.33 5.32 9.10
CA LYS A 268 -15.41 4.25 9.48
C LYS A 268 -14.09 4.32 8.73
N ASN A 269 -13.02 3.99 9.46
CA ASN A 269 -11.71 3.85 8.84
C ASN A 269 -11.61 2.55 8.05
N ASN A 270 -11.71 2.64 6.74
CA ASN A 270 -11.61 1.50 5.83
C ASN A 270 -10.23 0.83 5.83
N GLN A 271 -9.23 1.46 6.42
CA GLN A 271 -7.88 0.93 6.57
C GLN A 271 -7.62 0.38 7.99
N ALA A 272 -8.67 0.29 8.83
CA ALA A 272 -8.53 -0.29 10.16
C ALA A 272 -8.01 -1.74 10.11
N LEU A 273 -7.07 -2.08 11.01
CA LEU A 273 -6.54 -3.42 11.18
C LEU A 273 -7.22 -4.04 12.40
N ASN A 274 -8.44 -4.54 12.18
CA ASN A 274 -9.26 -5.07 13.26
C ASN A 274 -8.73 -6.40 13.78
N LYS A 275 -8.95 -6.66 15.06
CA LYS A 275 -8.70 -7.95 15.68
C LYS A 275 -10.01 -8.73 15.75
N PRO A 276 -10.07 -9.99 15.25
CA PRO A 276 -11.21 -10.86 15.51
C PRO A 276 -11.40 -11.11 17.01
N SER A 277 -12.64 -11.28 17.45
CA SER A 277 -12.95 -11.49 18.87
C SER A 277 -12.39 -12.81 19.35
N ASN A 278 -11.60 -12.77 20.43
CA ASN A 278 -11.02 -13.95 21.10
C ASN A 278 -10.41 -14.97 20.13
N VAL A 279 -9.32 -14.59 19.50
CA VAL A 279 -8.58 -15.52 18.62
C VAL A 279 -7.96 -16.61 19.49
N GLU A 280 -8.43 -17.84 19.32
CA GLU A 280 -7.94 -19.03 20.03
C GLU A 280 -6.78 -19.67 19.27
N ARG A 281 -6.91 -19.71 17.94
CA ARG A 281 -5.91 -20.30 17.06
C ARG A 281 -5.95 -19.66 15.67
N LEU A 282 -4.76 -19.38 15.15
CA LEU A 282 -4.53 -19.03 13.76
C LEU A 282 -3.56 -20.06 13.17
N SER A 283 -3.94 -20.70 12.08
CA SER A 283 -3.10 -21.70 11.44
C SER A 283 -2.93 -21.42 9.97
N PHE A 284 -1.70 -21.61 9.48
CA PHE A 284 -1.36 -21.54 8.06
C PHE A 284 -0.99 -22.94 7.58
N PHE A 285 -1.50 -23.33 6.41
CA PHE A 285 -1.23 -24.62 5.80
C PHE A 285 -0.84 -24.40 4.33
N TRP A 286 0.24 -25.05 3.90
CA TRP A 286 0.69 -25.04 2.51
C TRP A 286 1.55 -26.28 2.23
N ASN A 287 1.79 -26.55 0.94
CA ASN A 287 2.78 -27.55 0.56
C ASN A 287 4.13 -26.86 0.33
N ASN A 288 5.21 -27.47 0.79
CA ASN A 288 6.56 -27.02 0.49
C ASN A 288 7.06 -27.51 -0.87
N SER A 289 8.32 -27.18 -1.24
CA SER A 289 8.95 -27.59 -2.50
C SER A 289 9.04 -29.10 -2.71
N THR A 290 8.96 -29.90 -1.63
CA THR A 290 8.95 -31.38 -1.66
C THR A 290 7.53 -31.96 -1.68
N ASN A 291 6.50 -31.11 -1.80
CA ASN A 291 5.07 -31.46 -1.65
C ASN A 291 4.67 -32.03 -0.29
N GLU A 292 5.47 -31.78 0.73
CA GLU A 292 5.09 -32.07 2.11
C GLU A 292 4.07 -31.02 2.59
N TYR A 293 3.06 -31.50 3.31
CA TYR A 293 2.08 -30.64 3.92
C TYR A 293 2.67 -29.98 5.16
N VAL A 294 2.83 -28.65 5.11
CA VAL A 294 3.36 -27.87 6.20
C VAL A 294 2.22 -27.16 6.93
N SER A 295 2.26 -27.21 8.25
CA SER A 295 1.30 -26.56 9.12
C SER A 295 2.02 -25.71 10.16
N TYR A 296 1.58 -24.48 10.32
CA TYR A 296 2.08 -23.55 11.33
C TYR A 296 0.91 -23.00 12.14
N GLN A 297 0.98 -23.14 13.47
CA GLN A 297 -0.10 -22.75 14.38
C GLN A 297 0.39 -21.69 15.37
N LEU A 298 -0.37 -20.61 15.48
CA LEU A 298 -0.17 -19.50 16.40
C LEU A 298 -1.32 -19.46 17.41
N ARG A 299 -1.01 -19.29 18.69
CA ARG A 299 -2.01 -19.39 19.78
C ARG A 299 -2.09 -18.17 20.69
N SER A 300 -1.19 -17.22 20.53
CA SER A 300 -1.18 -15.99 21.32
C SER A 300 -1.00 -14.76 20.45
N ASP A 301 -1.51 -13.62 20.92
CA ASP A 301 -1.33 -12.35 20.23
C ASP A 301 0.15 -11.98 20.09
N SER A 302 0.96 -12.24 21.11
CA SER A 302 2.40 -11.96 21.07
C SER A 302 3.09 -12.75 19.97
N GLU A 303 2.77 -14.03 19.84
CA GLU A 303 3.30 -14.90 18.80
C GLU A 303 2.85 -14.44 17.39
N ILE A 304 1.56 -14.09 17.24
CA ILE A 304 1.01 -13.60 15.99
C ILE A 304 1.71 -12.32 15.55
N ILE A 305 1.90 -11.36 16.48
CA ILE A 305 2.60 -10.10 16.22
C ILE A 305 4.06 -10.34 15.84
N GLU A 306 4.76 -11.16 16.60
CA GLU A 306 6.17 -11.46 16.34
C GLU A 306 6.36 -12.04 14.93
N ARG A 307 5.50 -12.98 14.53
CA ARG A 307 5.56 -13.59 13.20
C ARG A 307 5.16 -12.61 12.08
N ALA A 308 4.19 -11.73 12.35
CA ALA A 308 3.84 -10.67 11.39
C ALA A 308 5.00 -9.69 11.19
N ILE A 309 5.70 -9.31 12.24
CA ILE A 309 6.89 -8.45 12.17
C ILE A 309 8.00 -9.14 11.39
N ASP A 310 8.27 -10.42 11.67
CA ASP A 310 9.28 -11.22 10.94
C ASP A 310 8.93 -11.35 9.45
N ALA A 311 7.65 -11.47 9.12
CA ALA A 311 7.20 -11.54 7.72
C ALA A 311 7.30 -10.19 7.00
N VAL A 312 6.86 -9.10 7.63
CA VAL A 312 6.66 -7.79 6.98
C VAL A 312 7.83 -6.86 7.24
N GLY A 313 8.30 -6.81 8.48
CA GLY A 313 9.16 -5.76 8.99
C GLY A 313 10.63 -6.03 8.87
N ASP A 314 11.36 -4.96 9.08
CA ASP A 314 12.77 -5.00 9.43
C ASP A 314 12.86 -4.97 10.97
N THR A 315 13.60 -5.89 11.53
CA THR A 315 13.59 -6.21 12.95
C THR A 315 13.93 -5.02 13.84
N GLY A 316 13.01 -4.57 14.64
CA GLY A 316 13.35 -3.95 15.89
C GLY A 316 12.66 -2.66 16.32
N ARG A 317 11.94 -1.95 15.46
CA ARG A 317 11.23 -0.72 15.86
C ARG A 317 10.00 -0.51 15.00
N ASN A 318 8.86 -0.99 15.45
CA ASN A 318 7.61 -0.90 14.71
C ASN A 318 6.48 -0.38 15.61
N GLU A 319 5.43 0.08 14.95
CA GLU A 319 4.19 0.55 15.59
C GLU A 319 3.26 -0.60 16.00
N ALA A 320 3.56 -1.83 15.60
CA ALA A 320 2.82 -3.00 16.04
C ALA A 320 3.04 -3.18 17.54
N SER A 321 2.04 -2.84 18.31
CA SER A 321 2.03 -2.96 19.76
C SER A 321 0.74 -3.58 20.25
N ILE A 322 0.78 -4.21 21.41
CA ILE A 322 -0.42 -4.77 22.05
C ILE A 322 -1.48 -3.67 22.26
N ALA A 323 -1.07 -2.44 22.56
CA ALA A 323 -1.99 -1.32 22.71
C ALA A 323 -2.71 -0.98 21.39
N ASN A 324 -1.99 -0.94 20.27
CA ASN A 324 -2.58 -0.70 18.94
C ASN A 324 -3.51 -1.85 18.52
N ILE A 325 -3.15 -3.08 18.86
CA ILE A 325 -3.98 -4.26 18.61
C ILE A 325 -5.30 -4.18 19.40
N ASN A 326 -5.21 -3.87 20.69
CA ASN A 326 -6.40 -3.75 21.53
C ASN A 326 -7.31 -2.60 21.10
N ASN A 327 -6.77 -1.58 20.43
CA ASN A 327 -7.53 -0.47 19.84
C ASN A 327 -8.04 -0.77 18.42
N ASN A 328 -8.03 -2.02 17.97
CA ASN A 328 -8.46 -2.45 16.63
C ASN A 328 -7.74 -1.73 15.46
N ASN A 329 -6.50 -1.33 15.64
CA ASN A 329 -5.77 -0.56 14.64
C ASN A 329 -4.35 -1.06 14.34
N GLY A 330 -4.02 -2.27 14.73
CA GLY A 330 -2.67 -2.79 14.55
C GLY A 330 -2.58 -4.31 14.43
N TYR A 331 -3.69 -5.01 14.21
CA TYR A 331 -3.67 -6.45 14.13
C TYR A 331 -3.27 -6.93 12.74
N VAL A 332 -2.03 -7.32 12.60
CA VAL A 332 -1.46 -7.92 11.39
C VAL A 332 -1.08 -9.36 11.70
N ILE A 333 -1.40 -10.25 10.79
CA ILE A 333 -0.98 -11.65 10.82
C ILE A 333 0.07 -11.88 9.72
N GLY A 334 0.98 -12.82 9.93
CA GLY A 334 1.97 -13.11 8.89
C GLY A 334 2.89 -14.25 9.23
N LEU A 335 3.61 -14.72 8.24
CA LEU A 335 4.60 -15.76 8.36
C LEU A 335 5.68 -15.61 7.29
N ASN A 336 6.93 -15.70 7.69
CA ASN A 336 8.06 -15.91 6.79
C ASN A 336 8.15 -17.41 6.52
N LEU A 337 8.02 -17.80 5.24
CA LEU A 337 8.01 -19.20 4.84
C LEU A 337 9.41 -19.85 4.88
N GLY A 338 10.46 -19.02 4.96
CA GLY A 338 11.86 -19.45 5.01
C GLY A 338 12.43 -19.86 3.65
N GLU A 339 11.59 -20.24 2.70
CA GLU A 339 11.95 -20.62 1.32
C GLU A 339 10.96 -20.02 0.33
N TYR A 340 11.31 -19.98 -0.96
CA TYR A 340 10.40 -19.60 -2.03
C TYR A 340 9.52 -20.80 -2.40
N ILE A 341 8.22 -20.62 -2.29
CA ILE A 341 7.21 -21.62 -2.59
C ILE A 341 6.44 -21.21 -3.84
N ASP A 342 6.32 -22.12 -4.80
CA ASP A 342 5.47 -21.93 -5.97
C ASP A 342 4.00 -21.95 -5.55
N MET A 343 3.43 -20.76 -5.35
CA MET A 343 2.02 -20.59 -4.95
C MET A 343 1.04 -20.84 -6.09
N MET A 344 1.47 -20.98 -7.35
CA MET A 344 0.58 -21.37 -8.46
C MET A 344 0.09 -22.83 -8.30
N ASN A 345 0.98 -23.68 -7.80
CA ASN A 345 0.70 -25.10 -7.59
C ASN A 345 0.43 -25.44 -6.12
N THR A 346 0.57 -24.46 -5.24
CA THR A 346 0.40 -24.62 -3.79
C THR A 346 -0.78 -23.80 -3.29
N LYS A 347 -1.71 -24.46 -2.62
CA LYS A 347 -2.84 -23.81 -1.97
C LYS A 347 -2.45 -23.36 -0.57
N LEU A 348 -2.46 -22.04 -0.34
CA LEU A 348 -2.38 -21.50 1.01
C LEU A 348 -3.76 -21.58 1.65
N SER A 349 -3.89 -22.26 2.78
CA SER A 349 -5.09 -22.28 3.61
C SER A 349 -4.81 -21.57 4.92
N VAL A 350 -5.66 -20.62 5.29
CA VAL A 350 -5.64 -19.93 6.58
C VAL A 350 -6.84 -20.41 7.38
N VAL A 351 -6.61 -20.98 8.56
CA VAL A 351 -7.68 -21.43 9.45
C VAL A 351 -7.66 -20.54 10.70
N LEU A 352 -8.80 -19.90 10.96
CA LEU A 352 -9.03 -19.07 12.13
C LEU A 352 -10.05 -19.73 13.04
N GLU A 353 -9.72 -19.88 14.31
CA GLU A 353 -10.64 -20.22 15.39
C GLU A 353 -10.75 -19.03 16.33
N SER A 354 -11.95 -18.50 16.49
CA SER A 354 -12.21 -17.27 17.26
C SER A 354 -13.65 -17.26 17.76
N ALA A 355 -13.98 -16.33 18.65
CA ALA A 355 -15.37 -16.08 19.05
C ALA A 355 -16.06 -15.06 18.12
N GLN A 356 -15.50 -14.81 16.93
CA GLN A 356 -16.07 -13.83 15.99
C GLN A 356 -17.37 -14.35 15.38
N THR A 357 -18.43 -13.56 15.53
CA THR A 357 -19.77 -13.89 14.98
C THR A 357 -20.22 -12.90 13.92
N ALA A 358 -19.71 -11.65 13.95
CA ALA A 358 -20.00 -10.68 12.89
C ALA A 358 -19.13 -10.95 11.66
N PRO A 359 -19.65 -10.74 10.43
CA PRO A 359 -18.89 -10.94 9.20
C PRO A 359 -17.60 -10.09 9.17
N MET A 360 -16.50 -10.71 8.78
CA MET A 360 -15.22 -10.06 8.59
C MET A 360 -14.62 -10.36 7.22
N LEU A 361 -13.76 -9.46 6.77
CA LEU A 361 -12.95 -9.61 5.58
C LEU A 361 -11.51 -9.91 6.01
N LEU A 362 -10.93 -10.95 5.44
CA LEU A 362 -9.49 -11.24 5.53
C LEU A 362 -8.82 -10.82 4.23
N TYR A 363 -7.88 -9.91 4.33
CA TYR A 363 -6.99 -9.51 3.25
C TYR A 363 -5.66 -10.20 3.46
N MET A 364 -5.28 -11.07 2.52
CA MET A 364 -4.00 -11.79 2.55
C MET A 364 -3.13 -11.34 1.40
N SER A 365 -1.90 -10.99 1.69
CA SER A 365 -0.86 -10.67 0.73
C SER A 365 0.22 -11.74 0.73
N CYS A 366 0.77 -12.03 -0.44
CA CYS A 366 2.03 -12.74 -0.56
C CYS A 366 3.10 -11.83 -1.16
N GLU A 367 4.35 -12.05 -0.75
CA GLU A 367 5.53 -11.35 -1.24
C GLU A 367 6.56 -12.35 -1.75
N GLY A 368 7.09 -12.08 -2.91
CA GLY A 368 8.15 -12.84 -3.53
C GLY A 368 9.13 -11.95 -4.28
N ILE A 369 9.98 -12.56 -5.10
CA ILE A 369 10.95 -11.87 -5.95
C ILE A 369 10.53 -11.99 -7.40
N LEU A 370 10.59 -10.87 -8.10
CA LEU A 370 10.58 -10.79 -9.55
C LEU A 370 12.00 -10.56 -10.04
N THR A 371 12.42 -11.34 -11.04
CA THR A 371 13.70 -11.17 -11.75
C THR A 371 13.41 -10.64 -13.16
N LEU A 372 14.04 -9.54 -13.53
CA LEU A 372 14.05 -8.98 -14.88
C LEU A 372 15.41 -9.11 -15.54
#